data_9c1f76d76abcccd07343489aba1b9bfd
#
_entry.id   9c1f76d76abcccd07343489aba1b9bfd
#
_cell.length_a   1.000
_cell.length_b   1.000
_cell.length_c   1.000
_cell.angle_alpha   90.00
_cell.angle_beta   90.00
_cell.angle_gamma   90.00
#
_symmetry.space_group_name_H-M   'P 1'
#
loop_
_entity.id
_entity.type
_entity.pdbx_description
1 polymer ?
#
loop_
_entity_poly.entity_id
_entity_poly.type
_entity_poly.pdbx_seq_one_letter_code
_entity_poly.pdbx_strand_id
1 'polypeptide(L)'
;CVDDWTQGIPLSYTKELADYWLTEYDWREREKLLNRFDHYITNLSGVDIHFIHQRSPHPEAFPLIITHGWPGSIVEFHKVIEPLTNPTAFGGEEKDAFHVVCPSLPGYGFSGKPAESGWGVEKIATAWDELMVCLGYERFGAQGGDWGAAVTQRIGQNIGHCVAIHTNMPIGQPTQESLENPTDEEKSALEGLTYYQEWDSGYSKQQSTRPQTLGYGLVDSPVGQMAWIIEKFWSWMDCDGHPEN
;
A
#
# COMPACT_ATOMS: atom_id res chain seq x y z
N CYS A 1 31.28 7.77 -2.30
CA CYS A 1 30.06 6.96 -2.52
C CYS A 1 30.33 5.99 -3.67
N VAL A 2 29.81 4.79 -3.58
CA VAL A 2 29.78 3.82 -4.68
C VAL A 2 28.76 4.31 -5.69
N ASP A 3 29.05 4.22 -6.98
CA ASP A 3 28.18 4.75 -8.06
C ASP A 3 27.43 3.61 -8.75
N ASP A 4 26.96 2.67 -7.93
CA ASP A 4 26.06 1.60 -8.32
C ASP A 4 25.10 1.30 -7.16
N TRP A 5 24.14 0.39 -7.38
CA TRP A 5 23.10 0.04 -6.40
C TRP A 5 23.54 -0.96 -5.32
N THR A 6 24.79 -1.41 -5.31
CA THR A 6 25.26 -2.44 -4.36
C THR A 6 25.28 -1.97 -2.90
N GLN A 7 25.32 -0.67 -2.67
CA GLN A 7 25.30 -0.05 -1.35
C GLN A 7 24.03 0.82 -1.13
N GLY A 8 23.02 0.66 -1.96
CA GLY A 8 21.81 1.47 -2.01
C GLY A 8 21.84 2.47 -3.17
N ILE A 9 20.96 3.46 -3.15
CA ILE A 9 20.76 4.41 -4.26
C ILE A 9 22.08 5.18 -4.58
N PRO A 10 22.54 5.20 -5.85
CA PRO A 10 23.74 5.94 -6.25
C PRO A 10 23.56 7.46 -6.08
N LEU A 11 24.66 8.15 -5.75
CA LEU A 11 24.64 9.61 -5.59
C LEU A 11 24.29 10.33 -6.89
N SER A 12 24.77 9.82 -8.04
CA SER A 12 24.46 10.35 -9.37
C SER A 12 22.94 10.32 -9.62
N TYR A 13 22.31 9.16 -9.43
CA TYR A 13 20.86 8.99 -9.58
C TYR A 13 20.06 9.85 -8.59
N THR A 14 20.51 9.91 -7.33
CA THR A 14 19.86 10.76 -6.30
C THR A 14 19.85 12.24 -6.71
N LYS A 15 20.94 12.74 -7.27
CA LYS A 15 21.05 14.14 -7.74
C LYS A 15 20.13 14.39 -8.94
N GLU A 16 20.14 13.50 -9.92
CA GLU A 16 19.28 13.60 -11.11
C GLU A 16 17.79 13.63 -10.74
N LEU A 17 17.36 12.72 -9.88
CA LEU A 17 15.97 12.68 -9.41
C LEU A 17 15.59 13.90 -8.57
N ALA A 18 16.52 14.41 -7.74
CA ALA A 18 16.29 15.62 -6.96
C ALA A 18 16.19 16.87 -7.86
N ASP A 19 17.02 16.96 -8.91
CA ASP A 19 16.97 18.04 -9.88
C ASP A 19 15.66 18.01 -10.68
N TYR A 20 15.22 16.83 -11.15
CA TYR A 20 13.91 16.65 -11.78
C TYR A 20 12.77 17.10 -10.84
N TRP A 21 12.81 16.69 -9.59
CA TRP A 21 11.79 17.07 -8.60
C TRP A 21 11.74 18.58 -8.37
N LEU A 22 12.89 19.22 -8.36
CA LEU A 22 12.99 20.67 -8.15
C LEU A 22 12.55 21.50 -9.37
N THR A 23 12.83 21.02 -10.59
CA THR A 23 12.76 21.84 -11.80
C THR A 23 11.60 21.50 -12.73
N GLU A 24 11.16 20.24 -12.74
CA GLU A 24 10.21 19.73 -13.74
C GLU A 24 8.92 19.16 -13.12
N TYR A 25 8.98 18.67 -11.88
CA TYR A 25 7.82 18.04 -11.24
C TYR A 25 6.78 19.09 -10.80
N ASP A 26 5.59 19.05 -11.40
CA ASP A 26 4.48 19.92 -11.03
C ASP A 26 3.53 19.22 -10.03
N TRP A 27 3.72 19.54 -8.75
CA TRP A 27 2.84 19.06 -7.68
C TRP A 27 1.38 19.47 -7.91
N ARG A 28 1.12 20.69 -8.41
CA ARG A 28 -0.25 21.18 -8.56
C ARG A 28 -1.05 20.41 -9.59
N GLU A 29 -0.41 19.90 -10.63
CA GLU A 29 -1.05 19.00 -11.59
C GLU A 29 -1.35 17.63 -10.94
N ARG A 30 -0.48 17.11 -10.08
CA ARG A 30 -0.71 15.85 -9.36
C ARG A 30 -1.79 15.99 -8.30
N GLU A 31 -1.79 17.10 -7.57
CA GLU A 31 -2.85 17.44 -6.60
C GLU A 31 -4.24 17.48 -7.25
N LYS A 32 -4.37 18.07 -8.44
CA LYS A 32 -5.65 18.06 -9.19
C LYS A 32 -6.13 16.64 -9.52
N LEU A 33 -5.20 15.75 -9.89
CA LEU A 33 -5.56 14.35 -10.19
C LEU A 33 -6.08 13.61 -8.96
N LEU A 34 -5.54 13.88 -7.78
CA LEU A 34 -6.01 13.29 -6.53
C LEU A 34 -7.34 13.91 -6.10
N ASN A 35 -7.47 15.24 -6.18
CA ASN A 35 -8.66 15.99 -5.77
C ASN A 35 -9.89 15.78 -6.67
N ARG A 36 -9.78 14.96 -7.72
CA ARG A 36 -10.96 14.55 -8.51
C ARG A 36 -11.85 13.54 -7.78
N PHE A 37 -11.35 12.90 -6.74
CA PHE A 37 -12.09 11.97 -5.89
C PHE A 37 -12.63 12.66 -4.64
N ASP A 38 -13.67 12.09 -4.05
CA ASP A 38 -14.24 12.57 -2.79
C ASP A 38 -13.42 12.06 -1.61
N HIS A 39 -12.81 12.99 -0.87
CA HIS A 39 -11.96 12.72 0.30
C HIS A 39 -12.71 13.03 1.59
N TYR A 40 -12.56 12.15 2.57
CA TYR A 40 -13.21 12.25 3.88
C TYR A 40 -12.23 11.97 5.01
N ILE A 41 -12.57 12.44 6.20
CA ILE A 41 -11.89 12.09 7.45
C ILE A 41 -12.95 11.69 8.46
N THR A 42 -12.71 10.58 9.18
CA THR A 42 -13.53 10.16 10.33
C THR A 42 -12.64 9.69 11.46
N ASN A 43 -13.12 9.75 12.71
CA ASN A 43 -12.36 9.25 13.84
C ASN A 43 -12.71 7.80 14.12
N LEU A 44 -11.71 6.90 14.06
CA LEU A 44 -11.84 5.50 14.40
C LEU A 44 -10.88 5.15 15.54
N SER A 45 -11.42 4.69 16.66
CA SER A 45 -10.64 4.30 17.84
C SER A 45 -9.60 5.36 18.27
N GLY A 46 -9.94 6.64 18.18
CA GLY A 46 -9.10 7.77 18.61
C GLY A 46 -8.07 8.25 17.59
N VAL A 47 -8.08 7.73 16.36
CA VAL A 47 -7.24 8.22 15.27
C VAL A 47 -8.11 8.72 14.13
N ASP A 48 -7.79 9.91 13.61
CA ASP A 48 -8.44 10.46 12.43
C ASP A 48 -7.98 9.70 11.20
N ILE A 49 -8.90 8.99 10.58
CA ILE A 49 -8.65 8.19 9.37
C ILE A 49 -9.16 8.94 8.16
N HIS A 50 -8.23 9.25 7.27
CA HIS A 50 -8.53 9.76 5.94
C HIS A 50 -8.88 8.61 5.00
N PHE A 51 -9.85 8.82 4.11
CA PHE A 51 -10.19 7.86 3.07
C PHE A 51 -10.80 8.55 1.84
N ILE A 52 -10.60 7.94 0.67
CA ILE A 52 -11.38 8.23 -0.52
C ILE A 52 -12.63 7.35 -0.47
N HIS A 53 -13.79 7.94 -0.75
CA HIS A 53 -15.03 7.18 -0.92
C HIS A 53 -15.70 7.59 -2.24
N GLN A 54 -15.49 6.78 -3.26
CA GLN A 54 -16.05 7.02 -4.58
C GLN A 54 -17.23 6.09 -4.83
N ARG A 55 -18.43 6.67 -4.88
CA ARG A 55 -19.64 5.91 -5.22
C ARG A 55 -19.73 5.69 -6.72
N SER A 56 -20.13 4.49 -7.09
CA SER A 56 -20.51 4.17 -8.47
C SER A 56 -21.81 4.86 -8.86
N PRO A 57 -21.98 5.27 -10.13
CA PRO A 57 -23.27 5.69 -10.67
C PRO A 57 -24.26 4.51 -10.79
N HIS A 58 -23.79 3.26 -10.72
CA HIS A 58 -24.62 2.06 -10.79
C HIS A 58 -25.17 1.71 -9.40
N PRO A 59 -26.50 1.70 -9.17
CA PRO A 59 -27.07 1.59 -7.82
C PRO A 59 -26.81 0.25 -7.13
N GLU A 60 -26.63 -0.82 -7.90
CA GLU A 60 -26.36 -2.18 -7.39
C GLU A 60 -24.86 -2.48 -7.25
N ALA A 61 -23.99 -1.46 -7.35
CA ALA A 61 -22.55 -1.62 -7.22
C ALA A 61 -22.18 -2.23 -5.86
N PHE A 62 -21.25 -3.18 -5.89
CA PHE A 62 -20.83 -3.90 -4.68
C PHE A 62 -19.79 -3.08 -3.90
N PRO A 63 -19.91 -2.93 -2.56
CA PRO A 63 -18.94 -2.19 -1.78
C PRO A 63 -17.58 -2.91 -1.69
N LEU A 64 -16.50 -2.17 -1.93
CA LEU A 64 -15.13 -2.67 -1.91
C LEU A 64 -14.23 -1.72 -1.14
N ILE A 65 -13.56 -2.22 -0.10
CA ILE A 65 -12.48 -1.49 0.57
C ILE A 65 -11.13 -1.95 0.02
N ILE A 66 -10.27 -0.98 -0.35
CA ILE A 66 -8.95 -1.25 -0.92
C ILE A 66 -7.87 -0.64 -0.03
N THR A 67 -6.95 -1.47 0.47
CA THR A 67 -5.90 -1.06 1.41
C THR A 67 -4.52 -1.13 0.76
N HIS A 68 -3.80 -0.01 0.82
CA HIS A 68 -2.41 0.12 0.35
C HIS A 68 -1.42 -0.46 1.37
N GLY A 69 -0.12 -0.35 1.07
CA GLY A 69 0.96 -0.75 1.97
C GLY A 69 2.10 0.27 2.05
N TRP A 70 3.27 -0.19 2.44
CA TRP A 70 4.49 0.61 2.51
C TRP A 70 5.41 0.29 1.29
N PRO A 71 6.04 1.29 0.66
CA PRO A 71 6.06 2.73 0.95
C PRO A 71 4.93 3.52 0.29
N GLY A 72 3.89 2.85 -0.15
CA GLY A 72 2.80 3.40 -0.90
C GLY A 72 1.79 4.24 -0.10
N SER A 73 0.72 4.57 -0.78
CA SER A 73 -0.40 5.35 -0.23
C SER A 73 -1.65 5.14 -1.10
N ILE A 74 -2.72 5.89 -0.81
CA ILE A 74 -3.91 5.95 -1.68
C ILE A 74 -3.60 6.32 -3.14
N VAL A 75 -2.44 6.91 -3.40
CA VAL A 75 -1.99 7.27 -4.77
C VAL A 75 -1.89 6.05 -5.66
N GLU A 76 -1.59 4.86 -5.11
CA GLU A 76 -1.57 3.60 -5.87
C GLU A 76 -2.88 3.33 -6.63
N PHE A 77 -4.00 3.83 -6.10
CA PHE A 77 -5.34 3.50 -6.61
C PHE A 77 -5.90 4.51 -7.62
N HIS A 78 -5.19 5.61 -7.89
CA HIS A 78 -5.72 6.71 -8.70
C HIS A 78 -6.11 6.31 -10.14
N LYS A 79 -5.55 5.23 -10.68
CA LYS A 79 -5.88 4.70 -12.02
C LYS A 79 -6.96 3.61 -12.00
N VAL A 80 -7.23 3.00 -10.83
CA VAL A 80 -8.18 1.88 -10.74
C VAL A 80 -9.55 2.28 -10.19
N ILE A 81 -9.64 3.39 -9.45
CA ILE A 81 -10.89 3.85 -8.84
C ILE A 81 -11.98 4.07 -9.89
N GLU A 82 -11.70 4.82 -10.97
CA GLU A 82 -12.70 5.09 -12.02
C GLU A 82 -13.14 3.83 -12.78
N PRO A 83 -12.22 2.95 -13.26
CA PRO A 83 -12.62 1.69 -13.89
C PRO A 83 -13.46 0.79 -12.99
N LEU A 84 -13.19 0.76 -11.68
CA LEU A 84 -13.97 -0.03 -10.73
C LEU A 84 -15.33 0.60 -10.44
N THR A 85 -15.42 1.92 -10.36
CA THR A 85 -16.70 2.58 -10.03
C THR A 85 -17.61 2.77 -11.23
N ASN A 86 -17.06 2.90 -12.44
CA ASN A 86 -17.82 3.10 -13.68
C ASN A 86 -17.29 2.20 -14.81
N PRO A 87 -17.38 0.86 -14.66
CA PRO A 87 -16.80 -0.09 -15.63
C PRO A 87 -17.36 0.08 -17.04
N THR A 88 -18.60 0.54 -17.19
CA THR A 88 -19.22 0.74 -18.51
C THR A 88 -18.51 1.79 -19.37
N ALA A 89 -17.84 2.77 -18.75
CA ALA A 89 -16.99 3.74 -19.46
C ALA A 89 -15.67 3.13 -19.95
N PHE A 90 -15.30 1.94 -19.45
CA PHE A 90 -14.06 1.23 -19.76
C PHE A 90 -14.28 -0.12 -20.44
N GLY A 91 -15.47 -0.37 -20.97
CA GLY A 91 -15.81 -1.60 -21.72
C GLY A 91 -16.28 -2.77 -20.86
N GLY A 92 -16.51 -2.57 -19.56
CA GLY A 92 -17.12 -3.54 -18.65
C GLY A 92 -18.66 -3.43 -18.59
N GLU A 93 -19.26 -4.14 -17.66
CA GLU A 93 -20.71 -4.18 -17.46
C GLU A 93 -21.12 -3.53 -16.12
N GLU A 94 -22.37 -3.05 -15.99
CA GLU A 94 -22.87 -2.46 -14.74
C GLU A 94 -22.76 -3.37 -13.52
N LYS A 95 -22.95 -4.69 -13.73
CA LYS A 95 -22.83 -5.69 -12.66
C LYS A 95 -21.42 -5.84 -12.09
N ASP A 96 -20.39 -5.33 -12.81
CA ASP A 96 -18.99 -5.38 -12.39
C ASP A 96 -18.59 -4.13 -11.58
N ALA A 97 -19.56 -3.24 -11.30
CA ALA A 97 -19.29 -1.97 -10.61
C ALA A 97 -19.10 -2.13 -9.10
N PHE A 98 -18.25 -1.29 -8.56
CA PHE A 98 -17.97 -1.20 -7.12
C PHE A 98 -18.21 0.21 -6.57
N HIS A 99 -18.71 0.31 -5.33
CA HIS A 99 -18.51 1.49 -4.50
C HIS A 99 -17.13 1.32 -3.82
N VAL A 100 -16.20 2.21 -4.09
CA VAL A 100 -14.80 2.06 -3.66
C VAL A 100 -14.50 2.93 -2.45
N VAL A 101 -13.92 2.32 -1.41
CA VAL A 101 -13.38 2.98 -0.23
C VAL A 101 -11.88 2.72 -0.15
N CYS A 102 -11.06 3.77 -0.17
CA CYS A 102 -9.60 3.66 -0.08
C CYS A 102 -9.09 4.42 1.14
N PRO A 103 -8.98 3.79 2.32
CA PRO A 103 -8.43 4.44 3.49
C PRO A 103 -6.91 4.60 3.40
N SER A 104 -6.40 5.72 3.93
CA SER A 104 -4.99 5.84 4.29
C SER A 104 -4.75 5.09 5.59
N LEU A 105 -3.77 4.20 5.62
CA LEU A 105 -3.37 3.49 6.85
C LEU A 105 -3.05 4.48 7.97
N PRO A 106 -3.28 4.12 9.26
CA PRO A 106 -2.89 4.95 10.39
C PRO A 106 -1.43 5.38 10.32
N GLY A 107 -1.16 6.68 10.37
CA GLY A 107 0.19 7.25 10.22
C GLY A 107 0.65 7.48 8.79
N TYR A 108 -0.14 7.09 7.79
CA TYR A 108 0.16 7.28 6.36
C TYR A 108 -0.70 8.39 5.75
N GLY A 109 -0.17 8.99 4.71
CA GLY A 109 -0.89 9.99 3.91
C GLY A 109 -1.51 11.08 4.78
N PHE A 110 -2.84 11.21 4.70
CA PHE A 110 -3.60 12.23 5.44
C PHE A 110 -4.28 11.67 6.70
N SER A 111 -4.04 10.41 7.07
CA SER A 111 -4.49 9.86 8.34
C SER A 111 -3.66 10.36 9.50
N GLY A 112 -4.30 10.45 10.67
CA GLY A 112 -3.66 10.79 11.93
C GLY A 112 -2.60 9.77 12.34
N LYS A 113 -1.63 10.22 13.11
CA LYS A 113 -0.56 9.37 13.68
C LYS A 113 -1.03 8.82 15.02
N PRO A 114 -1.03 7.48 15.21
CA PRO A 114 -1.32 6.89 16.52
C PRO A 114 -0.36 7.44 17.59
N ALA A 115 -0.91 7.91 18.70
CA ALA A 115 -0.14 8.38 19.86
C ALA A 115 0.27 7.22 20.79
N GLU A 116 -0.36 6.05 20.62
CA GLU A 116 -0.13 4.85 21.42
C GLU A 116 0.22 3.66 20.55
N SER A 117 0.95 2.70 21.11
CA SER A 117 1.22 1.42 20.48
C SER A 117 -0.05 0.57 20.34
N GLY A 118 -0.02 -0.45 19.46
CA GLY A 118 -1.12 -1.42 19.32
C GLY A 118 -1.95 -1.28 18.05
N TRP A 119 -1.62 -0.35 17.17
CA TRP A 119 -2.21 -0.27 15.84
C TRP A 119 -1.58 -1.30 14.86
N GLY A 120 -1.75 -2.59 15.20
CA GLY A 120 -1.37 -3.69 14.33
C GLY A 120 -2.49 -4.06 13.35
N VAL A 121 -2.23 -5.09 12.56
CA VAL A 121 -3.11 -5.57 11.47
C VAL A 121 -4.53 -5.89 11.98
N GLU A 122 -4.66 -6.46 13.17
CA GLU A 122 -5.94 -6.82 13.79
C GLU A 122 -6.79 -5.58 14.09
N LYS A 123 -6.18 -4.55 14.67
CA LYS A 123 -6.88 -3.32 15.01
C LYS A 123 -7.26 -2.53 13.76
N ILE A 124 -6.40 -2.53 12.74
CA ILE A 124 -6.69 -1.91 11.45
C ILE A 124 -7.87 -2.63 10.78
N ALA A 125 -7.87 -3.98 10.76
CA ALA A 125 -8.96 -4.76 10.19
C ALA A 125 -10.30 -4.45 10.87
N THR A 126 -10.32 -4.33 12.20
CA THR A 126 -11.52 -3.95 12.96
C THR A 126 -11.96 -2.51 12.62
N ALA A 127 -11.02 -1.58 12.51
CA ALA A 127 -11.34 -0.20 12.15
C ALA A 127 -11.90 -0.08 10.72
N TRP A 128 -11.44 -0.91 9.78
CA TRP A 128 -11.98 -0.95 8.41
C TRP A 128 -13.39 -1.51 8.36
N ASP A 129 -13.72 -2.52 9.17
CA ASP A 129 -15.09 -2.99 9.34
C ASP A 129 -15.99 -1.88 9.91
N GLU A 130 -15.56 -1.22 10.98
CA GLU A 130 -16.26 -0.08 11.57
C GLU A 130 -16.50 1.02 10.52
N LEU A 131 -15.49 1.35 9.71
CA LEU A 131 -15.62 2.33 8.63
C LEU A 131 -16.70 1.92 7.63
N MET A 132 -16.67 0.68 7.14
CA MET A 132 -17.64 0.19 6.14
C MET A 132 -19.06 0.18 6.70
N VAL A 133 -19.25 -0.26 7.93
CA VAL A 133 -20.56 -0.24 8.61
C VAL A 133 -21.06 1.19 8.83
N CYS A 134 -20.19 2.13 9.24
CA CYS A 134 -20.54 3.56 9.36
C CYS A 134 -20.95 4.19 8.03
N LEU A 135 -20.41 3.71 6.91
CA LEU A 135 -20.80 4.14 5.57
C LEU A 135 -22.11 3.49 5.07
N GLY A 136 -22.71 2.57 5.87
CA GLY A 136 -23.93 1.85 5.57
C GLY A 136 -23.73 0.56 4.79
N TYR A 137 -22.52 0.02 4.73
CA TYR A 137 -22.19 -1.21 4.03
C TYR A 137 -22.16 -2.41 4.98
N GLU A 138 -23.25 -3.14 5.09
CA GLU A 138 -23.35 -4.37 5.91
C GLU A 138 -22.74 -5.60 5.25
N ARG A 139 -22.41 -5.51 3.95
CA ARG A 139 -21.72 -6.55 3.18
C ARG A 139 -20.75 -5.89 2.22
N PHE A 140 -19.48 -6.31 2.26
CA PHE A 140 -18.44 -5.74 1.41
C PHE A 140 -17.37 -6.77 1.02
N GLY A 141 -16.59 -6.43 -0.01
CA GLY A 141 -15.34 -7.10 -0.36
C GLY A 141 -14.14 -6.30 0.16
N ALA A 142 -13.04 -6.98 0.41
CA ALA A 142 -11.78 -6.35 0.78
C ALA A 142 -10.66 -6.73 -0.19
N GLN A 143 -9.84 -5.74 -0.56
CA GLN A 143 -8.66 -5.93 -1.40
C GLN A 143 -7.45 -5.26 -0.75
N GLY A 144 -6.26 -5.86 -0.92
CA GLY A 144 -5.03 -5.23 -0.48
C GLY A 144 -3.77 -5.89 -1.02
N GLY A 145 -2.72 -5.11 -1.11
CA GLY A 145 -1.34 -5.51 -1.38
C GLY A 145 -0.44 -5.13 -0.21
N ASP A 146 0.75 -5.70 -0.11
CA ASP A 146 1.72 -5.45 0.96
C ASP A 146 1.07 -5.53 2.37
N TRP A 147 1.19 -4.51 3.22
CA TRP A 147 0.46 -4.46 4.51
C TRP A 147 -1.05 -4.54 4.33
N GLY A 148 -1.58 -3.98 3.25
CA GLY A 148 -2.99 -4.12 2.89
C GLY A 148 -3.38 -5.57 2.64
N ALA A 149 -2.48 -6.44 2.15
CA ALA A 149 -2.73 -7.87 2.01
C ALA A 149 -2.92 -8.53 3.38
N ALA A 150 -2.05 -8.21 4.35
CA ALA A 150 -2.17 -8.73 5.70
C ALA A 150 -3.48 -8.27 6.39
N VAL A 151 -3.84 -6.99 6.23
CA VAL A 151 -5.13 -6.45 6.73
C VAL A 151 -6.31 -7.16 6.06
N THR A 152 -6.28 -7.33 4.74
CA THR A 152 -7.34 -8.00 3.96
C THR A 152 -7.52 -9.45 4.39
N GLN A 153 -6.44 -10.20 4.59
CA GLN A 153 -6.52 -11.57 5.11
C GLN A 153 -7.15 -11.61 6.50
N ARG A 154 -6.79 -10.66 7.38
CA ARG A 154 -7.36 -10.58 8.72
C ARG A 154 -8.86 -10.23 8.69
N ILE A 155 -9.27 -9.34 7.80
CA ILE A 155 -10.69 -9.04 7.56
C ILE A 155 -11.42 -10.32 7.15
N GLY A 156 -10.92 -11.04 6.14
CA GLY A 156 -11.56 -12.27 5.66
C GLY A 156 -11.65 -13.41 6.68
N GLN A 157 -10.73 -13.44 7.65
CA GLN A 157 -10.71 -14.47 8.72
C GLN A 157 -11.70 -14.17 9.84
N ASN A 158 -11.89 -12.90 10.21
CA ASN A 158 -12.50 -12.53 11.49
C ASN A 158 -13.73 -11.60 11.35
N ILE A 159 -14.00 -11.04 10.18
CA ILE A 159 -15.03 -10.03 10.00
C ILE A 159 -16.21 -10.61 9.22
N GLY A 160 -17.37 -10.75 9.89
CA GLY A 160 -18.57 -11.36 9.29
C GLY A 160 -19.25 -10.55 8.19
N HIS A 161 -19.02 -9.23 8.12
CA HIS A 161 -19.53 -8.36 7.04
C HIS A 161 -18.73 -8.51 5.74
N CYS A 162 -17.48 -8.96 5.80
CA CYS A 162 -16.68 -9.23 4.63
C CYS A 162 -17.07 -10.58 4.01
N VAL A 163 -17.48 -10.56 2.75
CA VAL A 163 -17.98 -11.76 2.04
C VAL A 163 -17.01 -12.30 0.99
N ALA A 164 -16.00 -11.50 0.62
CA ALA A 164 -14.97 -11.89 -0.33
C ALA A 164 -13.69 -11.08 -0.08
N ILE A 165 -12.53 -11.70 -0.33
CA ILE A 165 -11.24 -11.02 -0.29
C ILE A 165 -10.49 -11.25 -1.60
N HIS A 166 -9.69 -10.25 -1.97
CA HIS A 166 -8.72 -10.34 -3.05
C HIS A 166 -7.37 -9.82 -2.55
N THR A 167 -6.27 -10.47 -2.90
CA THR A 167 -4.93 -9.99 -2.62
C THR A 167 -4.01 -10.27 -3.80
N ASN A 168 -3.14 -9.32 -4.12
CA ASN A 168 -2.06 -9.48 -5.09
C ASN A 168 -0.74 -9.93 -4.44
N MET A 169 -0.69 -10.04 -3.10
CA MET A 169 0.44 -10.55 -2.35
C MET A 169 -0.05 -11.59 -1.32
N PRO A 170 -0.36 -12.82 -1.75
CA PRO A 170 -0.76 -13.88 -0.83
C PRO A 170 0.41 -14.27 0.06
N ILE A 171 0.23 -14.11 1.38
CA ILE A 171 1.25 -14.48 2.38
C ILE A 171 1.02 -15.93 2.77
N GLY A 172 1.94 -16.79 2.37
CA GLY A 172 2.01 -18.21 2.75
C GLY A 172 3.25 -18.51 3.58
N GLN A 173 3.23 -19.63 4.27
CA GLN A 173 4.40 -20.19 4.93
C GLN A 173 4.76 -21.50 4.22
N PRO A 174 6.06 -21.79 3.99
CA PRO A 174 6.47 -23.06 3.42
C PRO A 174 6.05 -24.20 4.37
N THR A 175 5.59 -25.29 3.79
CA THR A 175 5.29 -26.50 4.55
C THR A 175 6.60 -27.22 4.92
N GLN A 176 6.52 -28.16 5.86
CA GLN A 176 7.69 -28.98 6.19
C GLN A 176 8.16 -29.81 4.96
N GLU A 177 7.22 -30.28 4.15
CA GLU A 177 7.51 -31.03 2.92
C GLU A 177 8.24 -30.14 1.90
N SER A 178 7.79 -28.89 1.70
CA SER A 178 8.48 -27.93 0.82
C SER A 178 9.91 -27.57 1.29
N LEU A 179 10.15 -27.63 2.59
CA LEU A 179 11.49 -27.39 3.14
C LEU A 179 12.42 -28.61 3.01
N GLU A 180 11.87 -29.84 3.13
CA GLU A 180 12.63 -31.09 3.07
C GLU A 180 12.88 -31.57 1.62
N ASN A 181 11.89 -31.41 0.75
CA ASN A 181 11.90 -31.89 -0.64
C ASN A 181 11.33 -30.83 -1.59
N PRO A 182 11.96 -29.64 -1.71
CA PRO A 182 11.44 -28.54 -2.51
C PRO A 182 11.48 -28.86 -4.01
N THR A 183 10.42 -28.46 -4.74
CA THR A 183 10.42 -28.38 -6.20
C THR A 183 11.42 -27.31 -6.66
N ASP A 184 11.68 -27.21 -7.96
CA ASP A 184 12.61 -26.21 -8.48
C ASP A 184 12.06 -24.78 -8.32
N GLU A 185 10.73 -24.59 -8.44
CA GLU A 185 10.07 -23.31 -8.15
C GLU A 185 10.19 -22.95 -6.65
N GLU A 186 9.99 -23.94 -5.75
CA GLU A 186 10.13 -23.70 -4.30
C GLU A 186 11.57 -23.40 -3.91
N LYS A 187 12.58 -24.03 -4.54
CA LYS A 187 14.00 -23.68 -4.33
C LYS A 187 14.26 -22.23 -4.71
N SER A 188 13.81 -21.82 -5.90
CA SER A 188 13.96 -20.44 -6.36
C SER A 188 13.28 -19.44 -5.41
N ALA A 189 12.09 -19.76 -4.91
CA ALA A 189 11.39 -18.94 -3.92
C ALA A 189 12.13 -18.86 -2.59
N LEU A 190 12.71 -19.97 -2.11
CA LEU A 190 13.51 -20.00 -0.88
C LEU A 190 14.82 -19.23 -1.01
N GLU A 191 15.47 -19.29 -2.18
CA GLU A 191 16.65 -18.47 -2.50
C GLU A 191 16.29 -16.98 -2.49
N GLY A 192 15.18 -16.59 -3.11
CA GLY A 192 14.67 -15.22 -3.07
C GLY A 192 14.35 -14.75 -1.66
N LEU A 193 13.73 -15.60 -0.84
CA LEU A 193 13.48 -15.29 0.58
C LEU A 193 14.77 -15.11 1.38
N THR A 194 15.79 -15.94 1.13
CA THR A 194 17.10 -15.83 1.77
C THR A 194 17.79 -14.53 1.39
N TYR A 195 17.79 -14.18 0.09
CA TYR A 195 18.30 -12.90 -0.38
C TYR A 195 17.59 -11.71 0.29
N TYR A 196 16.25 -11.73 0.33
CA TYR A 196 15.49 -10.68 1.02
C TYR A 196 15.90 -10.55 2.49
N GLN A 197 16.01 -11.68 3.22
CA GLN A 197 16.34 -11.67 4.64
C GLN A 197 17.75 -11.13 4.92
N GLU A 198 18.73 -11.46 4.07
CA GLU A 198 20.14 -11.09 4.27
C GLU A 198 20.46 -9.67 3.76
N TRP A 199 19.88 -9.27 2.63
CA TRP A 199 20.32 -8.08 1.90
C TRP A 199 19.26 -7.00 1.76
N ASP A 200 17.97 -7.32 1.81
CA ASP A 200 16.92 -6.36 1.47
C ASP A 200 15.94 -6.03 2.62
N SER A 201 15.97 -6.79 3.73
CA SER A 201 15.04 -6.61 4.85
C SER A 201 15.45 -5.53 5.86
N GLY A 202 16.57 -4.84 5.67
CA GLY A 202 17.09 -3.86 6.62
C GLY A 202 16.10 -2.76 6.98
N TYR A 203 15.35 -2.24 5.98
CA TYR A 203 14.29 -1.26 6.18
C TYR A 203 13.20 -1.78 7.14
N SER A 204 12.73 -3.00 6.91
CA SER A 204 11.68 -3.64 7.68
C SER A 204 12.11 -3.86 9.13
N LYS A 205 13.35 -4.33 9.33
CA LYS A 205 13.92 -4.52 10.67
C LYS A 205 14.02 -3.21 11.44
N GLN A 206 14.47 -2.14 10.78
CA GLN A 206 14.56 -0.80 11.38
C GLN A 206 13.16 -0.27 11.73
N GLN A 207 12.22 -0.36 10.81
CA GLN A 207 10.85 0.14 10.98
C GLN A 207 10.03 -0.66 12.00
N SER A 208 10.27 -1.97 12.12
CA SER A 208 9.57 -2.82 13.09
C SER A 208 10.13 -2.73 14.52
N THR A 209 11.35 -2.22 14.71
CA THR A 209 12.02 -2.20 16.01
C THR A 209 12.18 -0.80 16.60
N ARG A 210 12.65 0.17 15.81
CA ARG A 210 12.92 1.54 16.24
C ARG A 210 12.56 2.57 15.16
N PRO A 211 11.27 2.62 14.72
CA PRO A 211 10.83 3.47 13.61
C PRO A 211 11.05 4.96 13.88
N GLN A 212 10.81 5.39 15.10
CA GLN A 212 10.90 6.80 15.46
C GLN A 212 12.32 7.36 15.31
N THR A 213 13.35 6.57 15.57
CA THR A 213 14.75 6.99 15.40
C THR A 213 15.08 7.35 13.96
N LEU A 214 14.62 6.54 12.99
CA LEU A 214 14.76 6.83 11.57
C LEU A 214 13.87 8.00 11.14
N GLY A 215 12.67 8.10 11.71
CA GLY A 215 11.67 9.10 11.38
C GLY A 215 12.15 10.55 11.48
N TYR A 216 13.04 10.86 12.42
CA TYR A 216 13.64 12.20 12.53
C TYR A 216 14.42 12.60 11.28
N GLY A 217 15.21 11.69 10.72
CA GLY A 217 15.96 11.94 9.48
C GLY A 217 15.07 12.01 8.25
N LEU A 218 14.04 11.15 8.18
CA LEU A 218 13.11 11.13 7.05
C LEU A 218 12.23 12.38 7.00
N VAL A 219 11.80 12.92 8.13
CA VAL A 219 10.97 14.13 8.18
C VAL A 219 11.78 15.41 7.94
N ASP A 220 13.06 15.40 8.24
CA ASP A 220 13.96 16.54 8.07
C ASP A 220 14.47 16.68 6.63
N SER A 221 14.70 15.57 5.94
CA SER A 221 15.30 15.55 4.61
C SER A 221 14.37 14.93 3.55
N PRO A 222 13.76 15.73 2.66
CA PRO A 222 13.01 15.21 1.51
C PRO A 222 13.84 14.25 0.65
N VAL A 223 15.11 14.55 0.41
CA VAL A 223 16.03 13.71 -0.35
C VAL A 223 16.34 12.41 0.41
N GLY A 224 16.47 12.47 1.73
CA GLY A 224 16.65 11.28 2.57
C GLY A 224 15.44 10.35 2.51
N GLN A 225 14.23 10.89 2.56
CA GLN A 225 13.00 10.11 2.40
C GLN A 225 12.87 9.55 0.98
N MET A 226 13.15 10.36 -0.04
CA MET A 226 13.18 9.93 -1.43
C MET A 226 14.13 8.75 -1.62
N ALA A 227 15.35 8.84 -1.14
CA ALA A 227 16.35 7.79 -1.25
C ALA A 227 15.92 6.49 -0.54
N TRP A 228 15.33 6.60 0.66
CA TRP A 228 14.81 5.47 1.43
C TRP A 228 13.71 4.69 0.71
N ILE A 229 12.87 5.38 -0.08
CA ILE A 229 11.75 4.80 -0.81
C ILE A 229 12.19 4.29 -2.19
N ILE A 230 12.91 5.10 -2.97
CA ILE A 230 13.28 4.77 -4.36
C ILE A 230 14.20 3.55 -4.43
N GLU A 231 15.07 3.35 -3.44
CA GLU A 231 15.89 2.15 -3.37
C GLU A 231 15.04 0.88 -3.36
N LYS A 232 13.84 0.92 -2.72
CA LYS A 232 12.89 -0.19 -2.73
C LYS A 232 12.16 -0.34 -4.06
N PHE A 233 11.84 0.74 -4.74
CA PHE A 233 11.30 0.66 -6.09
C PHE A 233 12.28 -0.02 -7.04
N TRP A 234 13.56 0.35 -6.96
CA TRP A 234 14.60 -0.32 -7.73
C TRP A 234 14.70 -1.82 -7.40
N SER A 235 14.67 -2.18 -6.13
CA SER A 235 14.84 -3.57 -5.68
C SER A 235 13.62 -4.46 -5.96
N TRP A 236 12.41 -3.92 -5.96
CA TRP A 236 11.18 -4.72 -5.99
C TRP A 236 10.39 -4.65 -7.30
N MET A 237 10.71 -3.73 -8.16
CA MET A 237 10.03 -3.58 -9.44
C MET A 237 10.81 -4.26 -10.57
N ASP A 238 10.08 -4.78 -11.55
CA ASP A 238 10.63 -5.22 -12.83
C ASP A 238 10.85 -3.98 -13.72
N CYS A 239 11.95 -3.27 -13.46
CA CYS A 239 12.24 -1.95 -14.03
C CYS A 239 13.56 -1.93 -14.84
N ASP A 240 14.15 -3.08 -15.15
CA ASP A 240 15.45 -3.16 -15.85
C ASP A 240 16.55 -2.28 -15.23
N GLY A 241 16.53 -2.13 -13.90
CA GLY A 241 17.50 -1.31 -13.15
C GLY A 241 17.22 0.20 -13.16
N HIS A 242 16.09 0.65 -13.71
CA HIS A 242 15.67 2.05 -13.85
C HIS A 242 14.27 2.26 -13.28
N PRO A 243 14.13 2.73 -12.02
CA PRO A 243 12.84 2.89 -11.35
C PRO A 243 11.81 3.76 -12.08
N GLU A 244 12.22 4.54 -13.05
CA GLU A 244 11.37 5.37 -13.92
C GLU A 244 10.69 4.62 -15.07
N ASN A 245 11.02 3.33 -15.33
CA ASN A 245 10.48 2.51 -16.44
C ASN A 245 9.10 1.87 -16.13
#